data_a7a123e98adaa7f9a6cb7de823813803
#
_entry.id   a7a123e98adaa7f9a6cb7de823813803
#
_cell.length_a   1.000
_cell.length_b   1.000
_cell.length_c   1.000
_cell.angle_alpha   90.00
_cell.angle_beta   90.00
_cell.angle_gamma   90.00
#
_symmetry.space_group_name_H-M   'P 1'
#
loop_
_entity.id
_entity.type
_entity.pdbx_description
1 polymer ?
#
loop_
_entity_poly.entity_id
_entity_poly.type
_entity_poly.pdbx_seq_one_letter_code
_entity_poly.pdbx_strand_id
1 'polypeptide(L)'
;MVIEKTYHFYAAHRNKAAGEKCGRIHGHTYDVKCQFQFNELNESGVTCLFSDIDKVVEPIIKSYCHWFLLYENDPLVAVLEMVQEPIKKLPFETSAENMALWLFQRIKRETQLPIVKIELAETKSSNVIYSENSEK
;
A
#
# COMPACT_ATOMS: atom_id res chain seq x y z
N MET A 1 2.57 21.86 7.64
CA MET A 1 3.60 20.87 8.01
C MET A 1 3.24 19.51 7.49
N VAL A 2 4.23 18.68 7.27
CA VAL A 2 4.03 17.31 6.81
C VAL A 2 4.52 16.34 7.89
N ILE A 3 3.67 15.36 8.22
CA ILE A 3 4.06 14.22 9.05
C ILE A 3 4.31 13.05 8.10
N GLU A 4 5.43 12.39 8.26
CA GLU A 4 5.77 11.20 7.50
C GLU A 4 5.75 9.98 8.42
N LYS A 5 5.04 8.92 7.99
CA LYS A 5 4.98 7.65 8.70
C LYS A 5 5.45 6.54 7.77
N THR A 6 6.23 5.63 8.31
CA THR A 6 6.75 4.48 7.56
C THR A 6 6.19 3.19 8.14
N TYR A 7 5.69 2.34 7.26
CA TYR A 7 5.15 1.02 7.60
C TYR A 7 5.78 -0.01 6.69
N HIS A 8 5.62 -1.27 7.01
CA HIS A 8 6.05 -2.36 6.13
C HIS A 8 5.06 -3.51 6.18
N PHE A 9 5.03 -4.30 5.10
CA PHE A 9 4.30 -5.56 5.06
C PHE A 9 5.02 -6.54 4.14
N TYR A 10 4.84 -7.83 4.41
CA TYR A 10 5.41 -8.92 3.63
C TYR A 10 4.30 -9.53 2.80
N ALA A 11 4.50 -9.66 1.49
CA ALA A 11 3.51 -10.26 0.63
C ALA A 11 4.18 -10.94 -0.56
N ALA A 12 3.54 -12.00 -1.04
CA ALA A 12 3.88 -12.61 -2.31
C ALA A 12 2.97 -12.00 -3.39
N HIS A 13 3.44 -12.01 -4.61
CA HIS A 13 2.67 -11.63 -5.78
C HIS A 13 3.30 -12.17 -7.06
N ARG A 14 2.60 -11.99 -8.15
CA ARG A 14 3.15 -12.06 -9.50
C ARG A 14 2.45 -11.05 -10.38
N ASN A 15 3.15 -10.54 -11.37
CA ASN A 15 2.58 -9.68 -12.40
C ASN A 15 2.89 -10.32 -13.76
N LYS A 16 1.98 -11.16 -14.24
CA LYS A 16 2.18 -11.93 -15.45
C LYS A 16 2.36 -11.06 -16.69
N ALA A 17 1.73 -9.90 -16.71
CA ALA A 17 1.81 -8.95 -17.83
C ALA A 17 3.14 -8.20 -17.90
N ALA A 18 3.93 -8.18 -16.81
CA ALA A 18 5.16 -7.38 -16.71
C ALA A 18 6.42 -8.13 -17.16
N GLY A 19 6.29 -9.31 -17.76
CA GLY A 19 7.40 -10.07 -18.32
C GLY A 19 7.74 -11.34 -17.54
N GLU A 20 8.79 -12.02 -17.95
CA GLU A 20 9.11 -13.37 -17.45
C GLU A 20 9.43 -13.39 -15.96
N LYS A 21 10.31 -12.51 -15.48
CA LYS A 21 10.72 -12.50 -14.08
C LYS A 21 9.61 -12.04 -13.14
N CYS A 22 8.93 -10.96 -13.47
CA CYS A 22 7.83 -10.42 -12.69
C CYS A 22 6.59 -11.30 -12.75
N GLY A 23 6.48 -12.14 -13.78
CA GLY A 23 5.41 -13.12 -13.93
C GLY A 23 5.58 -14.36 -13.07
N ARG A 24 6.74 -14.56 -12.45
CA ARG A 24 6.98 -15.65 -11.51
C ARG A 24 6.46 -15.27 -10.14
N ILE A 25 6.02 -16.25 -9.38
CA ILE A 25 5.62 -16.05 -7.98
C ILE A 25 6.87 -15.68 -7.18
N HIS A 26 6.82 -14.54 -6.50
CA HIS A 26 7.90 -14.08 -5.65
C HIS A 26 7.33 -13.19 -4.54
N GLY A 27 8.16 -12.80 -3.60
CA GLY A 27 7.73 -11.97 -2.49
C GLY A 27 8.68 -10.81 -2.24
N HIS A 28 8.14 -9.82 -1.55
CA HIS A 28 8.88 -8.64 -1.12
C HIS A 28 8.56 -8.29 0.32
N THR A 29 9.50 -7.62 0.96
CA THR A 29 9.21 -6.77 2.10
C THR A 29 8.88 -5.39 1.53
N TYR A 30 7.60 -5.05 1.51
CA TYR A 30 7.18 -3.74 1.02
C TYR A 30 7.39 -2.70 2.11
N ASP A 31 8.09 -1.63 1.80
CA ASP A 31 8.17 -0.45 2.66
C ASP A 31 7.22 0.62 2.13
N VAL A 32 6.36 1.12 3.02
CA VAL A 32 5.33 2.09 2.68
C VAL A 32 5.57 3.35 3.50
N LYS A 33 5.80 4.45 2.81
CA LYS A 33 6.01 5.75 3.44
C LYS A 33 4.86 6.67 3.06
N CYS A 34 4.13 7.16 4.06
CA CYS A 34 2.98 8.03 3.87
C CYS A 34 3.27 9.42 4.40
N GLN A 35 2.91 10.46 3.63
CA GLN A 35 3.00 11.84 4.06
C GLN A 35 1.62 12.45 4.19
N PHE A 36 1.38 13.09 5.33
CA PHE A 36 0.12 13.75 5.67
C PHE A 36 0.38 15.22 5.92
N GLN A 37 -0.37 16.10 5.24
CA GLN A 37 -0.17 17.54 5.36
C GLN A 37 -1.20 18.16 6.30
N PHE A 38 -0.70 18.84 7.33
CA PHE A 38 -1.53 19.54 8.31
C PHE A 38 -1.23 21.04 8.26
N ASN A 39 -2.26 21.86 8.35
CA ASN A 39 -2.13 23.30 8.23
C ASN A 39 -2.11 24.04 9.56
N GLU A 40 -2.57 23.39 10.63
CA GLU A 40 -2.74 24.04 11.92
C GLU A 40 -2.12 23.22 13.05
N LEU A 41 -1.61 23.94 14.06
CA LEU A 41 -1.17 23.37 15.31
C LEU A 41 -2.26 23.60 16.36
N ASN A 42 -2.45 22.61 17.26
CA ASN A 42 -3.28 22.82 18.44
C ASN A 42 -2.51 23.61 19.51
N GLU A 43 -3.16 23.87 20.65
CA GLU A 43 -2.56 24.64 21.75
C GLU A 43 -1.26 24.02 22.30
N SER A 44 -1.12 22.71 22.17
CA SER A 44 0.09 21.98 22.61
C SER A 44 1.20 21.98 21.55
N GLY A 45 1.00 22.64 20.40
CA GLY A 45 1.96 22.65 19.33
C GLY A 45 1.99 21.37 18.50
N VAL A 46 0.89 20.63 18.48
CA VAL A 46 0.77 19.34 17.79
C VAL A 46 -0.26 19.47 16.67
N THR A 47 0.04 18.90 15.50
CA THR A 47 -0.92 18.82 14.37
C THR A 47 -1.82 17.60 14.53
N CYS A 48 -1.21 16.45 14.80
CA CYS A 48 -1.88 15.17 14.96
C CYS A 48 -0.90 14.24 15.70
N LEU A 49 -1.38 13.41 16.59
CA LEU A 49 -0.52 12.45 17.29
C LEU A 49 -0.12 11.33 16.32
N PHE A 50 1.14 10.96 16.35
CA PHE A 50 1.65 9.85 15.52
C PHE A 50 0.89 8.55 15.80
N SER A 51 0.57 8.29 17.08
CA SER A 51 -0.18 7.12 17.50
C SER A 51 -1.61 7.10 16.94
N ASP A 52 -2.23 8.25 16.77
CA ASP A 52 -3.57 8.34 16.18
C ASP A 52 -3.55 8.04 14.69
N ILE A 53 -2.49 8.45 14.00
CA ILE A 53 -2.27 8.06 12.61
C ILE A 53 -2.09 6.55 12.51
N ASP A 54 -1.23 5.98 13.36
CA ASP A 54 -0.96 4.53 13.35
C ASP A 54 -2.22 3.71 13.59
N LYS A 55 -3.10 4.13 14.49
CA LYS A 55 -4.36 3.42 14.80
C LYS A 55 -5.21 3.16 13.58
N VAL A 56 -5.24 4.08 12.64
CA VAL A 56 -6.14 3.98 11.48
C VAL A 56 -5.42 3.57 10.20
N VAL A 57 -4.14 3.87 10.05
CA VAL A 57 -3.36 3.56 8.85
C VAL A 57 -2.73 2.18 8.93
N GLU A 58 -2.13 1.82 10.05
CA GLU A 58 -1.41 0.54 10.18
C GLU A 58 -2.30 -0.67 9.91
N PRO A 59 -3.56 -0.74 10.39
CA PRO A 59 -4.44 -1.86 10.05
C PRO A 59 -4.67 -2.03 8.55
N ILE A 60 -4.75 -0.92 7.80
CA ILE A 60 -4.91 -0.97 6.35
C ILE A 60 -3.68 -1.62 5.72
N ILE A 61 -2.49 -1.13 6.07
CA ILE A 61 -1.22 -1.66 5.56
C ILE A 61 -1.06 -3.13 5.92
N LYS A 62 -1.29 -3.49 7.18
CA LYS A 62 -1.12 -4.86 7.68
C LYS A 62 -2.14 -5.84 7.13
N SER A 63 -3.25 -5.37 6.58
CA SER A 63 -4.25 -6.24 5.94
C SER A 63 -3.71 -6.99 4.72
N TYR A 64 -2.60 -6.56 4.17
CA TYR A 64 -1.91 -7.22 3.04
C TYR A 64 -0.76 -8.11 3.50
N CYS A 65 -0.39 -8.07 4.78
CA CYS A 65 0.77 -8.79 5.30
C CYS A 65 0.53 -10.29 5.32
N HIS A 66 1.50 -11.06 4.80
CA HIS A 66 1.45 -12.53 4.71
C HIS A 66 0.39 -13.06 3.74
N TRP A 67 -0.05 -12.24 2.79
CA TRP A 67 -0.97 -12.67 1.75
C TRP A 67 -0.26 -12.86 0.42
N PHE A 68 -0.81 -13.72 -0.42
CA PHE A 68 -0.52 -13.78 -1.83
C PHE A 68 -1.47 -12.80 -2.53
N LEU A 69 -0.92 -11.70 -3.04
CA LEU A 69 -1.68 -10.66 -3.75
C LEU A 69 -1.77 -11.06 -5.21
N LEU A 70 -2.98 -11.16 -5.74
CA LEU A 70 -3.16 -11.67 -7.10
C LEU A 70 -4.29 -10.91 -7.81
N TYR A 71 -4.06 -10.55 -9.08
CA TYR A 71 -5.10 -9.98 -9.91
C TYR A 71 -6.25 -10.98 -10.04
N GLU A 72 -7.48 -10.52 -9.82
CA GLU A 72 -8.67 -11.39 -9.82
C GLU A 72 -8.89 -12.15 -11.14
N ASN A 73 -8.39 -11.61 -12.27
CA ASN A 73 -8.46 -12.25 -13.58
C ASN A 73 -7.24 -13.07 -13.94
N ASP A 74 -6.28 -13.24 -13.02
CA ASP A 74 -5.14 -14.12 -13.24
C ASP A 74 -5.62 -15.58 -13.27
N PRO A 75 -5.22 -16.37 -14.29
CA PRO A 75 -5.62 -17.80 -14.36
C PRO A 75 -5.23 -18.62 -13.14
N LEU A 76 -4.21 -18.19 -12.38
CA LEU A 76 -3.75 -18.88 -11.16
C LEU A 76 -4.80 -18.84 -10.05
N VAL A 77 -5.71 -17.86 -10.06
CA VAL A 77 -6.78 -17.74 -9.06
C VAL A 77 -7.58 -19.03 -8.95
N ALA A 78 -8.07 -19.55 -10.06
CA ALA A 78 -8.89 -20.76 -10.06
C ALA A 78 -8.12 -21.98 -9.51
N VAL A 79 -6.83 -22.09 -9.82
CA VAL A 79 -5.98 -23.20 -9.36
C VAL A 79 -5.78 -23.12 -7.85
N LEU A 80 -5.48 -21.94 -7.33
CA LEU A 80 -5.25 -21.75 -5.90
C LEU A 80 -6.53 -21.93 -5.09
N GLU A 81 -7.66 -21.47 -5.61
CA GLU A 81 -8.96 -21.69 -4.98
C GLU A 81 -9.31 -23.18 -4.93
N MET A 82 -8.98 -23.92 -6.00
CA MET A 82 -9.22 -25.37 -6.05
C MET A 82 -8.46 -26.11 -4.94
N VAL A 83 -7.24 -25.70 -4.62
CA VAL A 83 -6.44 -26.31 -3.56
C VAL A 83 -6.62 -25.60 -2.21
N GLN A 84 -7.56 -24.67 -2.14
CA GLN A 84 -7.89 -23.91 -0.92
C GLN A 84 -6.72 -23.10 -0.35
N GLU A 85 -5.84 -22.61 -1.22
CA GLU A 85 -4.77 -21.70 -0.81
C GLU A 85 -5.33 -20.29 -0.66
N PRO A 86 -5.16 -19.64 0.52
CA PRO A 86 -5.66 -18.28 0.71
C PRO A 86 -4.95 -17.29 -0.19
N ILE A 87 -5.75 -16.47 -0.91
CA ILE A 87 -5.25 -15.40 -1.75
C ILE A 87 -6.03 -14.13 -1.48
N LYS A 88 -5.39 -12.99 -1.68
CA LYS A 88 -6.06 -11.69 -1.66
C LYS A 88 -6.21 -11.22 -3.09
N LYS A 89 -7.43 -11.33 -3.61
CA LYS A 89 -7.74 -10.92 -4.98
C LYS A 89 -7.88 -9.40 -5.06
N LEU A 90 -7.25 -8.82 -6.07
CA LEU A 90 -7.30 -7.38 -6.33
C LEU A 90 -7.85 -7.14 -7.75
N PRO A 91 -8.53 -6.02 -7.97
CA PRO A 91 -9.14 -5.74 -9.28
C PRO A 91 -8.15 -5.18 -10.31
N PHE A 92 -6.86 -5.42 -10.13
CA PHE A 92 -5.79 -4.92 -11.00
C PHE A 92 -4.57 -5.82 -10.89
N GLU A 93 -3.68 -5.72 -11.88
CA GLU A 93 -2.35 -6.34 -11.79
C GLU A 93 -1.57 -5.75 -10.61
N THR A 94 -0.92 -6.61 -9.83
CA THR A 94 -0.33 -6.24 -8.53
C THR A 94 1.05 -5.60 -8.67
N SER A 95 1.20 -4.69 -9.61
CA SER A 95 2.41 -3.87 -9.74
C SER A 95 2.58 -2.91 -8.56
N ALA A 96 3.80 -2.45 -8.33
CA ALA A 96 4.06 -1.44 -7.30
C ALA A 96 3.24 -0.16 -7.56
N GLU A 97 3.10 0.23 -8.83
CA GLU A 97 2.33 1.41 -9.23
C GLU A 97 0.87 1.28 -8.84
N ASN A 98 0.23 0.18 -9.19
CA ASN A 98 -1.17 -0.07 -8.85
C ASN A 98 -1.37 -0.21 -7.34
N MET A 99 -0.45 -0.87 -6.65
CA MET A 99 -0.52 -1.00 -5.19
C MET A 99 -0.37 0.34 -4.49
N ALA A 100 0.54 1.20 -4.94
CA ALA A 100 0.73 2.52 -4.36
C ALA A 100 -0.55 3.36 -4.51
N LEU A 101 -1.14 3.39 -5.70
CA LEU A 101 -2.38 4.13 -5.96
C LEU A 101 -3.53 3.58 -5.12
N TRP A 102 -3.67 2.27 -5.05
CA TRP A 102 -4.71 1.60 -4.28
C TRP A 102 -4.62 1.90 -2.79
N LEU A 103 -3.43 1.79 -2.21
CA LEU A 103 -3.20 2.09 -0.79
C LEU A 103 -3.45 3.57 -0.49
N PHE A 104 -3.00 4.47 -1.37
CA PHE A 104 -3.26 5.90 -1.22
C PHE A 104 -4.75 6.19 -1.15
N GLN A 105 -5.53 5.64 -2.10
CA GLN A 105 -6.97 5.87 -2.16
C GLN A 105 -7.70 5.25 -0.97
N ARG A 106 -7.28 4.08 -0.52
CA ARG A 106 -7.86 3.46 0.68
C ARG A 106 -7.61 4.29 1.92
N ILE A 107 -6.39 4.75 2.13
CA ILE A 107 -6.04 5.58 3.29
C ILE A 107 -6.84 6.87 3.24
N LYS A 108 -6.90 7.54 2.10
CA LYS A 108 -7.63 8.79 1.93
C LYS A 108 -9.11 8.63 2.25
N ARG A 109 -9.74 7.57 1.72
CA ARG A 109 -11.18 7.32 1.87
C ARG A 109 -11.54 6.80 3.24
N GLU A 110 -10.77 5.86 3.78
CA GLU A 110 -11.15 5.13 5.00
C GLU A 110 -10.72 5.84 6.27
N THR A 111 -9.64 6.62 6.24
CA THR A 111 -9.15 7.33 7.43
C THR A 111 -9.53 8.80 7.46
N GLN A 112 -9.80 9.39 6.30
CA GLN A 112 -10.02 10.83 6.11
C GLN A 112 -8.83 11.69 6.53
N LEU A 113 -7.67 11.10 6.77
CA LEU A 113 -6.43 11.83 7.02
C LEU A 113 -5.98 12.55 5.75
N PRO A 114 -5.32 13.70 5.90
CA PRO A 114 -4.91 14.53 4.74
C PRO A 114 -3.65 13.97 4.07
N ILE A 115 -3.73 12.75 3.55
CA ILE A 115 -2.61 12.12 2.85
C ILE A 115 -2.35 12.87 1.54
N VAL A 116 -1.08 13.19 1.28
CA VAL A 116 -0.66 13.90 0.06
C VAL A 116 0.35 13.10 -0.76
N LYS A 117 0.99 12.12 -0.16
CA LYS A 117 2.03 11.34 -0.86
C LYS A 117 2.16 9.96 -0.26
N ILE A 118 2.42 8.98 -1.12
CA ILE A 118 2.81 7.63 -0.72
C ILE A 118 4.03 7.20 -1.53
N GLU A 119 4.94 6.50 -0.89
CA GLU A 119 6.06 5.83 -1.53
C GLU A 119 5.96 4.35 -1.21
N LEU A 120 6.04 3.51 -2.22
CA LEU A 120 6.01 2.06 -2.07
C LEU A 120 7.28 1.46 -2.67
N ALA A 121 8.08 0.84 -1.83
CA ALA A 121 9.31 0.18 -2.24
C ALA A 121 9.15 -1.33 -2.16
N GLU A 122 9.42 -2.03 -3.27
CA GLU A 122 9.53 -3.49 -3.30
C GLU A 122 10.93 -3.93 -2.87
N THR A 123 11.93 -3.11 -3.18
CA THR A 123 13.34 -3.36 -2.84
C THR A 123 13.98 -2.08 -2.31
N LYS A 124 15.20 -2.19 -1.81
CA LYS A 124 15.94 -1.02 -1.32
C LYS A 124 16.37 -0.05 -2.41
N SER A 125 16.42 -0.51 -3.66
CA SER A 125 16.96 0.27 -4.76
C SER A 125 15.92 0.93 -5.64
N SER A 126 14.64 0.59 -5.48
CA SER A 126 13.57 1.07 -6.37
C SER A 126 12.27 1.25 -5.61
N ASN A 127 11.64 2.39 -5.81
CA ASN A 127 10.33 2.67 -5.23
C ASN A 127 9.45 3.42 -6.22
N VAL A 128 8.16 3.35 -5.99
CA VAL A 128 7.15 4.12 -6.71
C VAL A 128 6.64 5.20 -5.78
N ILE A 129 6.50 6.41 -6.31
CA ILE A 129 6.01 7.57 -5.56
C ILE A 129 4.75 8.06 -6.26
N TYR A 130 3.67 8.17 -5.50
CA TYR A 130 2.43 8.78 -5.97
C TYR A 130 2.06 9.93 -5.04
N SER A 131 1.67 11.06 -5.62
CA SER A 131 1.27 12.23 -4.85
C SER A 131 0.08 12.93 -5.48
N GLU A 132 -0.74 13.53 -4.64
CA GLU A 132 -1.80 14.45 -5.04
C GLU A 132 -1.54 15.80 -4.40
N ASN A 133 -1.77 16.85 -5.14
CA ASN A 133 -1.70 18.19 -4.55
C ASN A 133 -2.82 18.33 -3.52
N SER A 134 -2.47 18.87 -2.34
CA SER A 134 -3.49 19.25 -1.38
C SER A 134 -4.40 20.29 -2.05
N GLU A 135 -5.70 20.08 -2.01
CA GLU A 135 -6.67 21.09 -2.44
C GLU A 135 -6.48 22.32 -1.56
N LYS A 136 -6.33 23.46 -2.23
CA LYS A 136 -6.23 24.75 -1.54
C LYS A 136 -7.59 25.18 -1.02
#